data_e3c29085ce2f06d1ab432ab0e181ff52
#
_entry.id   e3c29085ce2f06d1ab432ab0e181ff52
#
_cell.length_a   1.000
_cell.length_b   1.000
_cell.length_c   1.000
_cell.angle_alpha   90.00
_cell.angle_beta   90.00
_cell.angle_gamma   90.00
#
_symmetry.space_group_name_H-M   'P 1'
#
loop_
_entity.id
_entity.type
_entity.pdbx_description
1 polymer ?
#
loop_
_entity_poly.entity_id
_entity_poly.type
_entity_poly.pdbx_seq_one_letter_code
_entity_poly.pdbx_strand_id
1 'polypeptide(L)'
;MGEAFSKVASYLNYLRDEYNVQICIKDFCGFIPINKELDRALQPFLAHTNPFCMYMKTDQFHYRVCLSMIRPMRLKCDKTQQVYFGMCHAGLGEYIIPIFSDEILLGALNVGFFQNDENRTVKRIARTCATKPPLSVERAICLYHDNIASPTIDIRLLLPGLEMLAEYLGQTYKLFQQTHNAPLSGRYHNSSEDTILSHALEYIRSNITNSITITELADFCHCSESYIRRIFK
;
A
#
# COMPACT_ATOMS: atom_id res chain seq x y z
N MET A 1 15.19 2.71 19.35
CA MET A 1 14.19 2.97 18.30
C MET A 1 13.92 1.75 17.43
N GLY A 2 14.91 0.97 16.99
CA GLY A 2 14.67 -0.22 16.15
C GLY A 2 13.72 -1.26 16.73
N GLU A 3 13.75 -1.51 18.03
CA GLU A 3 12.80 -2.42 18.70
C GLU A 3 11.34 -1.92 18.62
N ALA A 4 11.11 -0.60 18.66
CA ALA A 4 9.76 -0.05 18.55
C ALA A 4 9.16 -0.26 17.15
N PHE A 5 9.94 -0.10 16.09
CA PHE A 5 9.45 -0.33 14.72
C PHE A 5 9.22 -1.80 14.42
N SER A 6 9.99 -2.71 15.02
CA SER A 6 9.70 -4.14 14.91
C SER A 6 8.37 -4.51 15.58
N LYS A 7 8.00 -3.84 16.68
CA LYS A 7 6.69 -4.00 17.33
C LYS A 7 5.54 -3.49 16.45
N VAL A 8 5.75 -2.39 15.72
CA VAL A 8 4.77 -1.91 14.71
C VAL A 8 4.56 -2.99 13.65
N ALA A 9 5.63 -3.50 13.05
CA ALA A 9 5.53 -4.56 12.04
C ALA A 9 4.85 -5.82 12.60
N SER A 10 5.18 -6.22 13.84
CA SER A 10 4.54 -7.36 14.51
C SER A 10 3.05 -7.13 14.73
N TYR A 11 2.64 -5.94 15.12
CA TYR A 11 1.22 -5.60 15.28
C TYR A 11 0.47 -5.65 13.94
N LEU A 12 1.04 -5.12 12.88
CA LEU A 12 0.43 -5.16 11.54
C LEU A 12 0.32 -6.61 11.02
N ASN A 13 1.32 -7.44 11.24
CA ASN A 13 1.27 -8.86 10.93
C ASN A 13 0.19 -9.57 11.74
N TYR A 14 0.11 -9.30 13.05
CA TYR A 14 -0.93 -9.85 13.92
C TYR A 14 -2.34 -9.53 13.39
N LEU A 15 -2.61 -8.30 12.99
CA LEU A 15 -3.91 -7.92 12.42
C LEU A 15 -4.22 -8.69 11.13
N ARG A 16 -3.22 -8.91 10.29
CA ARG A 16 -3.38 -9.70 9.06
C ARG A 16 -3.63 -11.17 9.37
N ASP A 17 -2.83 -11.76 10.25
CA ASP A 17 -2.81 -13.21 10.45
C ASP A 17 -4.00 -13.67 11.29
N GLU A 18 -4.43 -12.90 12.29
CA GLU A 18 -5.57 -13.24 13.16
C GLU A 18 -6.92 -12.78 12.61
N TYR A 19 -6.98 -11.63 11.94
CA TYR A 19 -8.25 -11.02 11.54
C TYR A 19 -8.41 -10.89 10.02
N ASN A 20 -7.46 -11.38 9.25
CA ASN A 20 -7.43 -11.22 7.80
C ASN A 20 -7.51 -9.74 7.33
N VAL A 21 -6.95 -8.83 8.10
CA VAL A 21 -6.90 -7.40 7.78
C VAL A 21 -5.71 -7.11 6.90
N GLN A 22 -5.95 -6.72 5.67
CA GLN A 22 -4.91 -6.26 4.76
C GLN A 22 -4.58 -4.80 5.06
N ILE A 23 -3.32 -4.50 5.32
CA ILE A 23 -2.90 -3.12 5.60
C ILE A 23 -1.88 -2.69 4.56
N CYS A 24 -2.07 -1.48 4.04
CA CYS A 24 -1.12 -0.85 3.15
C CYS A 24 -0.88 0.61 3.57
N ILE A 25 0.37 0.98 3.75
CA ILE A 25 0.76 2.34 4.13
C ILE A 25 1.11 3.13 2.88
N LYS A 26 0.43 4.24 2.66
CA LYS A 26 0.73 5.18 1.58
C LYS A 26 1.53 6.35 2.13
N ASP A 27 2.76 6.45 1.67
CA ASP A 27 3.64 7.59 1.95
C ASP A 27 3.39 8.70 0.92
N PHE A 28 2.96 9.87 1.37
CA PHE A 28 2.66 11.00 0.48
C PHE A 28 3.80 12.02 0.38
N CYS A 29 4.82 11.93 1.20
CA CYS A 29 5.87 12.94 1.28
C CYS A 29 7.29 12.39 1.50
N GLY A 30 7.45 11.07 1.51
CA GLY A 30 8.75 10.43 1.76
C GLY A 30 9.12 10.37 3.24
N PHE A 31 8.13 10.27 4.14
CA PHE A 31 8.41 10.23 5.58
C PHE A 31 8.98 8.88 6.05
N ILE A 32 8.67 7.79 5.35
CA ILE A 32 9.14 6.45 5.71
C ILE A 32 10.65 6.30 5.49
N PRO A 33 11.22 6.65 4.32
CA PRO A 33 12.66 6.49 4.05
C PRO A 33 13.59 7.38 4.88
N ILE A 34 13.04 8.36 5.61
CA ILE A 34 13.85 9.24 6.50
C ILE A 34 14.60 8.41 7.53
N ASN A 35 14.01 7.30 7.97
CA ASN A 35 14.65 6.39 8.90
C ASN A 35 14.74 4.97 8.32
N LYS A 36 15.97 4.43 8.18
CA LYS A 36 16.23 3.11 7.61
C LYS A 36 15.58 1.95 8.38
N GLU A 37 15.43 2.08 9.70
CA GLU A 37 14.80 1.04 10.53
C GLU A 37 13.27 1.06 10.35
N LEU A 38 12.66 2.26 10.28
CA LEU A 38 11.26 2.44 9.96
C LEU A 38 10.95 1.92 8.56
N ASP A 39 11.74 2.32 7.57
CA ASP A 39 11.61 1.87 6.19
C ASP A 39 11.65 0.34 6.10
N ARG A 40 12.66 -0.29 6.70
CA ARG A 40 12.78 -1.76 6.73
C ARG A 40 11.58 -2.42 7.39
N ALA A 41 11.08 -1.87 8.50
CA ALA A 41 9.94 -2.44 9.23
C ALA A 41 8.63 -2.34 8.44
N LEU A 42 8.44 -1.24 7.69
CA LEU A 42 7.20 -0.98 6.96
C LEU A 42 7.20 -1.49 5.51
N GLN A 43 8.35 -1.90 4.96
CA GLN A 43 8.46 -2.41 3.59
C GLN A 43 7.38 -3.45 3.22
N PRO A 44 7.03 -4.45 4.06
CA PRO A 44 5.99 -5.42 3.73
C PRO A 44 4.59 -4.83 3.59
N PHE A 45 4.39 -3.59 4.03
CA PHE A 45 3.09 -2.93 4.10
C PHE A 45 2.96 -1.75 3.12
N LEU A 46 3.87 -1.59 2.17
CA LEU A 46 3.82 -0.47 1.22
C LEU A 46 2.93 -0.75 0.00
N ALA A 47 2.58 -2.01 -0.24
CA ALA A 47 1.72 -2.42 -1.36
C ALA A 47 0.83 -3.60 -1.01
N HIS A 48 -0.33 -3.71 -1.67
CA HIS A 48 -1.13 -4.94 -1.63
C HIS A 48 -0.61 -5.93 -2.66
N THR A 49 -0.32 -7.16 -2.21
CA THR A 49 0.38 -8.18 -2.98
C THR A 49 -0.39 -9.49 -3.08
N ASN A 50 -1.66 -9.52 -2.61
CA ASN A 50 -2.50 -10.68 -2.83
C ASN A 50 -2.71 -10.95 -4.34
N PRO A 51 -3.00 -12.20 -4.75
CA PRO A 51 -3.08 -12.59 -6.16
C PRO A 51 -4.08 -11.77 -6.98
N PHE A 52 -5.21 -11.34 -6.39
CA PHE A 52 -6.16 -10.46 -7.05
C PHE A 52 -5.56 -9.09 -7.37
N CYS A 53 -4.95 -8.43 -6.37
CA CYS A 53 -4.31 -7.13 -6.60
C CYS A 53 -3.16 -7.21 -7.60
N MET A 54 -2.40 -8.31 -7.59
CA MET A 54 -1.32 -8.54 -8.56
C MET A 54 -1.86 -8.71 -9.97
N TYR A 55 -2.93 -9.47 -10.15
CA TYR A 55 -3.59 -9.60 -11.45
C TYR A 55 -4.14 -8.26 -11.97
N MET A 56 -4.79 -7.47 -11.10
CA MET A 56 -5.32 -6.15 -11.44
C MET A 56 -4.24 -5.09 -11.72
N LYS A 57 -2.96 -5.43 -11.56
CA LYS A 57 -1.79 -4.58 -11.81
C LYS A 57 -0.79 -5.25 -12.78
N THR A 58 -1.22 -6.25 -13.52
CA THR A 58 -0.34 -7.14 -14.30
C THR A 58 0.44 -6.45 -15.42
N ASP A 59 0.03 -5.27 -15.83
CA ASP A 59 0.72 -4.47 -16.84
C ASP A 59 0.91 -3.02 -16.42
N GLN A 60 1.77 -2.30 -17.12
CA GLN A 60 2.13 -0.93 -16.80
C GLN A 60 0.92 0.02 -16.78
N PHE A 61 -0.07 -0.19 -17.65
CA PHE A 61 -1.26 0.65 -17.70
C PHE A 61 -2.11 0.46 -16.44
N HIS A 62 -2.50 -0.78 -16.12
CA HIS A 62 -3.32 -1.12 -14.96
C HIS A 62 -2.60 -0.77 -13.65
N TYR A 63 -1.28 -0.91 -13.62
CA TYR A 63 -0.48 -0.46 -12.49
C TYR A 63 -0.58 1.06 -12.28
N ARG A 64 -0.47 1.85 -13.36
CA ARG A 64 -0.65 3.31 -13.29
C ARG A 64 -2.06 3.70 -12.84
N VAL A 65 -3.08 2.93 -13.24
CA VAL A 65 -4.47 3.14 -12.76
C VAL A 65 -4.53 2.94 -11.24
N CYS A 66 -3.90 1.90 -10.69
CA CYS A 66 -3.79 1.70 -9.25
C CYS A 66 -3.13 2.90 -8.56
N LEU A 67 -1.98 3.35 -9.08
CA LEU A 67 -1.25 4.49 -8.52
C LEU A 67 -2.03 5.81 -8.62
N SER A 68 -2.84 5.97 -9.66
CA SER A 68 -3.64 7.20 -9.83
C SER A 68 -4.63 7.43 -8.70
N MET A 69 -4.96 6.41 -7.92
CA MET A 69 -5.84 6.53 -6.73
C MET A 69 -5.18 7.27 -5.57
N ILE A 70 -3.85 7.39 -5.56
CA ILE A 70 -3.11 8.06 -4.46
C ILE A 70 -3.45 9.54 -4.39
N ARG A 71 -3.51 10.22 -5.55
CA ARG A 71 -3.82 11.66 -5.58
C ARG A 71 -5.21 12.00 -5.01
N PRO A 72 -6.32 11.40 -5.46
CA PRO A 72 -7.64 11.68 -4.87
C PRO A 72 -7.73 11.25 -3.41
N MET A 73 -7.04 10.18 -3.00
CA MET A 73 -6.93 9.77 -1.60
C MET A 73 -6.29 10.86 -0.76
N ARG A 74 -5.12 11.36 -1.17
CA ARG A 74 -4.43 12.46 -0.49
C ARG A 74 -5.30 13.70 -0.36
N LEU A 75 -5.91 14.15 -1.45
CA LEU A 75 -6.80 15.33 -1.43
C LEU A 75 -7.97 15.16 -0.47
N LYS A 76 -8.52 13.94 -0.37
CA LYS A 76 -9.59 13.65 0.56
C LYS A 76 -9.10 13.62 2.00
N CYS A 77 -7.96 12.97 2.28
CA CYS A 77 -7.33 12.98 3.61
C CYS A 77 -7.05 14.42 4.08
N ASP A 78 -6.46 15.23 3.22
CA ASP A 78 -6.13 16.61 3.52
C ASP A 78 -7.39 17.45 3.84
N LYS A 79 -8.44 17.26 3.04
CA LYS A 79 -9.71 17.98 3.21
C LYS A 79 -10.50 17.55 4.45
N THR A 80 -10.59 16.25 4.71
CA THR A 80 -11.47 15.73 5.77
C THR A 80 -10.78 15.59 7.11
N GLN A 81 -9.47 15.33 7.10
CA GLN A 81 -8.64 15.04 8.27
C GLN A 81 -9.19 13.91 9.17
N GLN A 82 -10.07 13.10 8.64
CA GLN A 82 -10.79 12.05 9.36
C GLN A 82 -10.70 10.73 8.64
N VAL A 83 -10.90 9.64 9.38
CA VAL A 83 -11.08 8.31 8.82
C VAL A 83 -12.29 8.29 7.89
N TYR A 84 -12.15 7.64 6.76
CA TYR A 84 -13.25 7.42 5.84
C TYR A 84 -13.17 6.06 5.16
N PHE A 85 -14.32 5.54 4.75
CA PHE A 85 -14.40 4.37 3.89
C PHE A 85 -14.33 4.77 2.42
N GLY A 86 -13.50 4.06 1.66
CA GLY A 86 -13.29 4.26 0.23
C GLY A 86 -13.29 2.94 -0.52
N MET A 87 -13.39 3.04 -1.85
CA MET A 87 -13.27 1.89 -2.74
C MET A 87 -12.11 2.14 -3.71
N CYS A 88 -11.21 1.19 -3.83
CA CYS A 88 -10.09 1.28 -4.78
C CYS A 88 -10.56 1.15 -6.25
N HIS A 89 -9.65 1.33 -7.20
CA HIS A 89 -9.96 1.21 -8.63
C HIS A 89 -10.48 -0.19 -9.02
N ALA A 90 -10.01 -1.23 -8.31
CA ALA A 90 -10.40 -2.63 -8.55
C ALA A 90 -11.64 -3.08 -7.73
N GLY A 91 -12.30 -2.17 -7.01
CA GLY A 91 -13.56 -2.46 -6.32
C GLY A 91 -13.41 -2.93 -4.87
N LEU A 92 -12.21 -2.95 -4.30
CA LEU A 92 -12.00 -3.35 -2.92
C LEU A 92 -12.29 -2.19 -1.97
N GLY A 93 -12.99 -2.47 -0.88
CA GLY A 93 -13.36 -1.50 0.16
C GLY A 93 -12.30 -1.40 1.26
N GLU A 94 -11.86 -0.19 1.56
CA GLU A 94 -10.83 0.08 2.55
C GLU A 94 -11.22 1.26 3.45
N TYR A 95 -10.87 1.17 4.73
CA TYR A 95 -10.84 2.34 5.59
C TYR A 95 -9.49 3.05 5.43
N ILE A 96 -9.57 4.35 5.23
CA ILE A 96 -8.39 5.20 5.03
C ILE A 96 -8.22 6.05 6.28
N ILE A 97 -7.10 5.88 6.96
CA ILE A 97 -6.76 6.56 8.20
C ILE A 97 -5.60 7.50 7.90
N PRO A 98 -5.80 8.81 7.88
CA PRO A 98 -4.73 9.77 7.57
C PRO A 98 -3.63 9.76 8.65
N ILE A 99 -2.39 9.94 8.23
CA ILE A 99 -1.22 10.09 9.10
C ILE A 99 -0.77 11.54 9.04
N PHE A 100 -0.89 12.25 10.16
CA PHE A 100 -0.46 13.63 10.29
C PHE A 100 0.72 13.77 11.25
N SER A 101 1.57 14.76 10.96
CA SER A 101 2.51 15.34 11.92
C SER A 101 2.17 16.81 12.07
N ASP A 102 1.60 17.19 13.20
CA ASP A 102 0.92 18.47 13.37
C ASP A 102 -0.12 18.69 12.23
N GLU A 103 0.01 19.74 11.43
CA GLU A 103 -0.88 20.04 10.31
C GLU A 103 -0.42 19.41 8.97
N ILE A 104 0.71 18.69 8.97
CA ILE A 104 1.29 18.13 7.75
C ILE A 104 0.77 16.72 7.51
N LEU A 105 0.07 16.51 6.41
CA LEU A 105 -0.35 15.18 5.97
C LEU A 105 0.85 14.40 5.40
N LEU A 106 1.30 13.39 6.12
CA LEU A 106 2.44 12.54 5.75
C LEU A 106 2.04 11.38 4.84
N GLY A 107 0.89 10.76 5.12
CA GLY A 107 0.47 9.55 4.45
C GLY A 107 -0.90 9.08 4.88
N ALA A 108 -1.19 7.80 4.65
CA ALA A 108 -2.39 7.15 5.14
C ALA A 108 -2.18 5.65 5.37
N LEU A 109 -2.87 5.08 6.36
CA LEU A 109 -3.08 3.65 6.50
C LEU A 109 -4.32 3.27 5.71
N ASN A 110 -4.18 2.39 4.73
CA ASN A 110 -5.28 1.73 4.03
C ASN A 110 -5.54 0.39 4.72
N VAL A 111 -6.73 0.20 5.23
CA VAL A 111 -7.10 -0.96 6.05
C VAL A 111 -8.28 -1.67 5.43
N GLY A 112 -8.10 -2.89 5.00
CA GLY A 112 -9.13 -3.66 4.30
C GLY A 112 -8.84 -5.18 4.30
N PHE A 113 -9.52 -6.01 3.48
CA PHE A 113 -10.58 -5.46 2.61
C PHE A 113 -11.94 -5.74 3.24
N PHE A 114 -12.65 -4.71 3.60
CA PHE A 114 -14.00 -4.86 4.16
C PHE A 114 -15.03 -5.03 3.06
N GLN A 115 -16.03 -5.87 3.32
CA GLN A 115 -17.10 -6.11 2.37
C GLN A 115 -17.81 -4.81 2.01
N ASN A 116 -18.03 -4.68 0.71
CA ASN A 116 -18.88 -3.70 0.11
C ASN A 116 -20.04 -4.43 -0.61
N ASP A 117 -21.00 -3.69 -1.15
CA ASP A 117 -21.98 -4.28 -2.06
C ASP A 117 -21.26 -5.06 -3.18
N GLU A 118 -21.43 -6.38 -3.19
CA GLU A 118 -20.77 -7.29 -4.12
C GLU A 118 -21.06 -6.93 -5.58
N ASN A 119 -22.28 -6.55 -5.89
CA ASN A 119 -22.67 -6.09 -7.24
C ASN A 119 -21.87 -4.86 -7.64
N ARG A 120 -21.59 -3.97 -6.70
CA ARG A 120 -20.79 -2.77 -6.94
C ARG A 120 -19.30 -3.12 -7.15
N THR A 121 -18.78 -4.07 -6.40
CA THR A 121 -17.42 -4.59 -6.56
C THR A 121 -17.27 -5.26 -7.93
N VAL A 122 -18.14 -6.20 -8.28
CA VAL A 122 -18.10 -6.91 -9.57
C VAL A 122 -18.23 -5.93 -10.76
N LYS A 123 -19.13 -4.95 -10.69
CA LYS A 123 -19.24 -3.90 -11.71
C LYS A 123 -17.94 -3.08 -11.83
N ARG A 124 -17.26 -2.81 -10.74
CA ARG A 124 -15.99 -2.08 -10.75
C ARG A 124 -14.88 -2.92 -11.35
N ILE A 125 -14.78 -4.20 -10.98
CA ILE A 125 -13.84 -5.16 -11.57
C ILE A 125 -14.03 -5.20 -13.09
N ALA A 126 -15.26 -5.47 -13.55
CA ALA A 126 -15.57 -5.55 -14.97
C ALA A 126 -15.18 -4.26 -15.72
N ARG A 127 -15.49 -3.10 -15.16
CA ARG A 127 -15.13 -1.80 -15.75
C ARG A 127 -13.62 -1.60 -15.84
N THR A 128 -12.87 -2.00 -14.82
CA THR A 128 -11.41 -1.88 -14.83
C THR A 128 -10.80 -2.86 -15.81
N CYS A 129 -11.26 -4.11 -15.88
CA CYS A 129 -10.80 -5.11 -16.84
C CYS A 129 -11.10 -4.74 -18.30
N ALA A 130 -12.15 -3.97 -18.57
CA ALA A 130 -12.49 -3.52 -19.92
C ALA A 130 -11.57 -2.41 -20.45
N THR A 131 -10.68 -1.85 -19.64
CA THR A 131 -9.68 -0.85 -20.08
C THR A 131 -8.61 -1.53 -20.94
N LYS A 132 -7.97 -0.78 -21.83
CA LYS A 132 -6.95 -1.35 -22.74
C LYS A 132 -5.54 -1.29 -22.10
N PRO A 133 -4.78 -2.39 -22.17
CA PRO A 133 -5.14 -3.71 -22.68
C PRO A 133 -6.18 -4.41 -21.80
N PRO A 134 -7.16 -5.16 -22.36
CA PRO A 134 -8.22 -5.77 -21.56
C PRO A 134 -7.71 -6.96 -20.76
N LEU A 135 -8.19 -7.07 -19.51
CA LEU A 135 -8.00 -8.24 -18.66
C LEU A 135 -9.22 -9.15 -18.73
N SER A 136 -9.06 -10.46 -18.47
CA SER A 136 -10.22 -11.36 -18.34
C SER A 136 -11.00 -11.02 -17.06
N VAL A 137 -12.26 -10.69 -17.24
CA VAL A 137 -13.20 -10.39 -16.15
C VAL A 137 -13.45 -11.64 -15.31
N GLU A 138 -13.61 -12.81 -15.96
CA GLU A 138 -13.88 -14.09 -15.30
C GLU A 138 -12.71 -14.45 -14.37
N ARG A 139 -11.47 -14.32 -14.88
CA ARG A 139 -10.28 -14.59 -14.07
C ARG A 139 -10.15 -13.60 -12.91
N ALA A 140 -10.44 -12.33 -13.13
CA ALA A 140 -10.42 -11.32 -12.06
C ALA A 140 -11.45 -11.64 -10.98
N ILE A 141 -12.67 -12.04 -11.35
CA ILE A 141 -13.73 -12.41 -10.41
C ILE A 141 -13.35 -13.69 -9.64
N CYS A 142 -12.80 -14.71 -10.32
CA CYS A 142 -12.32 -15.93 -9.68
C CYS A 142 -11.24 -15.58 -8.61
N LEU A 143 -10.22 -14.81 -8.99
CA LEU A 143 -9.17 -14.39 -8.06
C LEU A 143 -9.71 -13.52 -6.91
N TYR A 144 -10.73 -12.71 -7.16
CA TYR A 144 -11.40 -11.95 -6.12
C TYR A 144 -12.04 -12.89 -5.08
N HIS A 145 -12.86 -13.85 -5.50
CA HIS A 145 -13.52 -14.79 -4.60
C HIS A 145 -12.53 -15.70 -3.87
N ASP A 146 -11.45 -16.12 -4.55
CA ASP A 146 -10.48 -17.04 -3.99
C ASP A 146 -9.51 -16.39 -2.97
N ASN A 147 -9.26 -15.05 -3.11
CA ASN A 147 -8.19 -14.39 -2.36
C ASN A 147 -8.63 -13.21 -1.50
N ILE A 148 -9.87 -12.72 -1.68
CA ILE A 148 -10.36 -11.58 -0.93
C ILE A 148 -11.47 -12.03 -0.01
N ALA A 149 -11.11 -12.30 1.23
CA ALA A 149 -12.05 -12.52 2.31
C ALA A 149 -12.16 -11.27 3.17
N SER A 150 -13.35 -11.02 3.70
CA SER A 150 -13.55 -9.92 4.65
C SER A 150 -12.83 -10.20 5.96
N PRO A 151 -12.34 -9.16 6.64
CA PRO A 151 -11.85 -9.29 8.00
C PRO A 151 -12.87 -9.94 8.93
N THR A 152 -12.38 -10.74 9.87
CA THR A 152 -13.20 -11.44 10.87
C THR A 152 -13.58 -10.55 12.06
N ILE A 153 -13.12 -9.30 12.06
CA ILE A 153 -13.30 -8.33 13.14
C ILE A 153 -14.04 -7.09 12.65
N ASP A 154 -14.85 -6.50 13.54
CA ASP A 154 -15.47 -5.20 13.27
C ASP A 154 -14.39 -4.10 13.30
N ILE A 155 -14.35 -3.30 12.25
CA ILE A 155 -13.40 -2.17 12.13
C ILE A 155 -13.46 -1.22 13.33
N ARG A 156 -14.63 -1.03 13.93
CA ARG A 156 -14.82 -0.16 15.11
C ARG A 156 -13.95 -0.58 16.30
N LEU A 157 -13.61 -1.85 16.40
CA LEU A 157 -12.72 -2.37 17.44
C LEU A 157 -11.25 -2.12 17.11
N LEU A 158 -10.91 -1.97 15.84
CA LEU A 158 -9.54 -1.71 15.38
C LEU A 158 -9.20 -0.22 15.29
N LEU A 159 -10.20 0.63 15.00
CA LEU A 159 -9.96 2.06 14.73
C LEU A 159 -9.13 2.75 15.82
N PRO A 160 -9.41 2.62 17.13
CA PRO A 160 -8.61 3.32 18.15
C PRO A 160 -7.12 2.93 18.10
N GLY A 161 -6.82 1.66 17.89
CA GLY A 161 -5.43 1.18 17.79
C GLY A 161 -4.73 1.63 16.51
N LEU A 162 -5.47 1.70 15.40
CA LEU A 162 -4.96 2.15 14.11
C LEU A 162 -4.76 3.66 14.06
N GLU A 163 -5.66 4.43 14.67
CA GLU A 163 -5.51 5.88 14.83
C GLU A 163 -4.31 6.22 15.73
N MET A 164 -4.16 5.49 16.84
CA MET A 164 -2.97 5.60 17.69
C MET A 164 -1.68 5.26 16.94
N LEU A 165 -1.71 4.25 16.06
CA LEU A 165 -0.56 3.93 15.19
C LEU A 165 -0.27 5.06 14.21
N ALA A 166 -1.29 5.65 13.58
CA ALA A 166 -1.12 6.78 12.68
C ALA A 166 -0.50 7.98 13.42
N GLU A 167 -0.98 8.28 14.61
CA GLU A 167 -0.41 9.33 15.47
C GLU A 167 1.04 9.02 15.88
N TYR A 168 1.33 7.78 16.27
CA TYR A 168 2.70 7.33 16.58
C TYR A 168 3.66 7.56 15.41
N LEU A 169 3.25 7.23 14.19
CA LEU A 169 4.06 7.47 12.99
C LEU A 169 4.28 8.96 12.76
N GLY A 170 3.26 9.79 12.96
CA GLY A 170 3.37 11.24 12.87
C GLY A 170 4.32 11.84 13.90
N GLN A 171 4.23 11.43 15.17
CA GLN A 171 5.12 11.87 16.25
C GLN A 171 6.58 11.40 16.01
N THR A 172 6.74 10.17 15.53
CA THR A 172 8.04 9.64 15.15
C THR A 172 8.70 10.52 14.09
N TYR A 173 7.96 10.89 13.05
CA TYR A 173 8.45 11.80 12.02
C TYR A 173 8.87 13.17 12.60
N LYS A 174 8.05 13.78 13.45
CA LYS A 174 8.35 15.05 14.13
C LYS A 174 9.65 14.97 14.91
N LEU A 175 9.84 13.90 15.68
CA LEU A 175 11.06 13.67 16.44
C LEU A 175 12.29 13.56 15.53
N PHE A 176 12.18 12.85 14.39
CA PHE A 176 13.27 12.78 13.43
C PHE A 176 13.61 14.12 12.78
N GLN A 177 12.61 14.92 12.45
CA GLN A 177 12.85 16.28 11.95
C GLN A 177 13.64 17.14 12.93
N GLN A 178 13.25 17.11 14.19
CA GLN A 178 13.92 17.89 15.25
C GLN A 178 15.37 17.46 15.47
N THR A 179 15.67 16.15 15.33
CA THR A 179 17.00 15.62 15.61
C THR A 179 17.96 15.71 14.42
N HIS A 180 17.46 15.78 13.18
CA HIS A 180 18.28 15.67 11.98
C HIS A 180 18.20 16.87 11.02
N ASN A 181 17.44 17.92 11.36
CA ASN A 181 17.19 19.08 10.47
C ASN A 181 16.80 18.66 9.02
N ALA A 182 16.14 17.50 8.89
CA ALA A 182 15.78 16.96 7.58
C ALA A 182 14.60 17.76 7.02
N PRO A 183 14.77 18.55 5.94
CA PRO A 183 13.65 19.21 5.31
C PRO A 183 12.71 18.13 4.74
N LEU A 184 11.39 18.35 4.89
CA LEU A 184 10.43 17.67 4.03
C LEU A 184 10.90 17.85 2.60
N SER A 185 11.23 16.78 1.92
CA SER A 185 11.25 16.83 0.48
C SER A 185 9.79 17.01 0.07
N GLY A 186 9.36 18.25 -0.13
CA GLY A 186 8.00 18.59 -0.55
C GLY A 186 7.67 18.13 -1.97
N ARG A 187 8.53 17.31 -2.52
CA ARG A 187 8.31 16.51 -3.71
C ARG A 187 7.72 15.18 -3.28
N TYR A 188 6.59 14.84 -3.83
CA TYR A 188 6.09 13.49 -3.89
C TYR A 188 7.26 12.54 -4.22
N HIS A 189 7.87 11.93 -3.21
CA HIS A 189 8.67 10.75 -3.39
C HIS A 189 7.77 9.49 -3.35
N ASN A 190 6.67 9.51 -4.09
CA ASN A 190 6.38 8.39 -4.93
C ASN A 190 7.18 8.64 -6.21
N SER A 191 8.49 8.64 -6.12
CA SER A 191 9.26 8.47 -7.32
C SER A 191 8.78 7.13 -7.91
N SER A 192 8.67 7.07 -9.21
CA SER A 192 8.43 5.78 -9.87
C SER A 192 9.45 4.73 -9.38
N GLU A 193 10.58 5.17 -8.87
CA GLU A 193 11.67 4.36 -8.30
C GLU A 193 11.27 3.70 -6.99
N ASP A 194 10.77 4.43 -5.99
CA ASP A 194 10.40 3.87 -4.67
C ASP A 194 9.24 2.87 -4.81
N THR A 195 8.31 3.16 -5.71
CA THR A 195 7.20 2.26 -5.96
C THR A 195 7.65 0.99 -6.68
N ILE A 196 8.55 1.11 -7.67
CA ILE A 196 9.12 -0.04 -8.37
C ILE A 196 10.00 -0.85 -7.41
N LEU A 197 10.80 -0.20 -6.57
CA LEU A 197 11.61 -0.88 -5.55
C LEU A 197 10.73 -1.66 -4.56
N SER A 198 9.66 -1.07 -4.06
CA SER A 198 8.71 -1.75 -3.17
C SER A 198 8.09 -2.97 -3.82
N HIS A 199 7.69 -2.87 -5.08
CA HIS A 199 7.17 -4.00 -5.85
C HIS A 199 8.21 -5.09 -6.11
N ALA A 200 9.44 -4.68 -6.47
CA ALA A 200 10.53 -5.61 -6.68
C ALA A 200 10.86 -6.40 -5.41
N LEU A 201 10.94 -5.72 -4.27
CA LEU A 201 11.19 -6.36 -2.97
C LEU A 201 10.06 -7.31 -2.57
N GLU A 202 8.83 -6.96 -2.87
CA GLU A 202 7.68 -7.82 -2.60
C GLU A 202 7.68 -9.07 -3.48
N TYR A 203 7.97 -8.93 -4.77
CA TYR A 203 8.14 -10.08 -5.67
C TYR A 203 9.24 -11.02 -5.17
N ILE A 204 10.40 -10.48 -4.78
CA ILE A 204 11.50 -11.25 -4.23
C ILE A 204 11.06 -12.02 -2.97
N ARG A 205 10.37 -11.36 -2.04
CA ARG A 205 9.89 -12.00 -0.80
C ARG A 205 8.88 -13.11 -1.06
N SER A 206 7.94 -12.87 -1.96
CA SER A 206 6.90 -13.85 -2.32
C SER A 206 7.45 -15.06 -3.08
N ASN A 207 8.64 -14.94 -3.67
CA ASN A 207 9.29 -15.98 -4.45
C ASN A 207 10.67 -16.38 -3.92
N ILE A 208 10.95 -16.13 -2.64
CA ILE A 208 12.30 -16.31 -2.05
C ILE A 208 12.81 -17.76 -2.09
N THR A 209 11.91 -18.73 -2.25
CA THR A 209 12.25 -20.15 -2.39
C THR A 209 12.57 -20.54 -3.84
N ASN A 210 12.33 -19.66 -4.79
CA ASN A 210 12.53 -19.89 -6.21
C ASN A 210 13.76 -19.11 -6.72
N SER A 211 14.34 -19.57 -7.82
CA SER A 211 15.34 -18.78 -8.53
C SER A 211 14.63 -17.59 -9.22
N ILE A 212 15.04 -16.37 -8.89
CA ILE A 212 14.48 -15.14 -9.46
C ILE A 212 15.51 -14.57 -10.43
N THR A 213 15.10 -14.37 -11.69
CA THR A 213 15.93 -13.70 -12.69
C THR A 213 15.67 -12.19 -12.70
N ILE A 214 16.67 -11.42 -13.15
CA ILE A 214 16.51 -9.97 -13.31
C ILE A 214 15.45 -9.63 -14.37
N THR A 215 15.30 -10.47 -15.37
CA THR A 215 14.30 -10.34 -16.42
C THR A 215 12.88 -10.48 -15.85
N GLU A 216 12.62 -11.54 -15.09
CA GLU A 216 11.33 -11.73 -14.41
C GLU A 216 10.98 -10.57 -13.50
N LEU A 217 11.97 -10.06 -12.73
CA LEU A 217 11.78 -8.94 -11.83
C LEU A 217 11.47 -7.64 -12.61
N ALA A 218 12.15 -7.41 -13.72
CA ALA A 218 11.93 -6.26 -14.58
C ALA A 218 10.55 -6.32 -15.26
N ASP A 219 10.16 -7.49 -15.76
CA ASP A 219 8.84 -7.74 -16.36
C ASP A 219 7.73 -7.52 -15.34
N PHE A 220 7.88 -8.06 -14.12
CA PHE A 220 6.95 -7.87 -13.04
C PHE A 220 6.79 -6.41 -12.64
N CYS A 221 7.89 -5.68 -12.57
CA CYS A 221 7.91 -4.24 -12.25
C CYS A 221 7.58 -3.33 -13.45
N HIS A 222 7.31 -3.91 -14.62
CA HIS A 222 7.03 -3.18 -15.86
C HIS A 222 8.08 -2.13 -16.24
N CYS A 223 9.36 -2.48 -16.07
CA CYS A 223 10.48 -1.61 -16.36
C CYS A 223 11.63 -2.37 -17.06
N SER A 224 12.70 -1.67 -17.44
CA SER A 224 13.86 -2.33 -18.04
C SER A 224 14.76 -2.98 -16.99
N GLU A 225 15.47 -4.04 -17.37
CA GLU A 225 16.49 -4.66 -16.52
C GLU A 225 17.56 -3.65 -16.04
N SER A 226 17.97 -2.74 -16.93
CA SER A 226 18.94 -1.68 -16.60
C SER A 226 18.39 -0.75 -15.50
N TYR A 227 17.11 -0.50 -15.49
CA TYR A 227 16.44 0.30 -14.47
C TYR A 227 16.40 -0.43 -13.13
N ILE A 228 16.03 -1.73 -13.11
CA ILE A 228 16.11 -2.56 -11.90
C ILE A 228 17.54 -2.58 -11.33
N ARG A 229 18.54 -2.84 -12.20
CA ARG A 229 19.94 -2.84 -11.77
C ARG A 229 20.39 -1.50 -11.16
N ARG A 230 19.84 -0.39 -11.62
CA ARG A 230 20.12 0.94 -11.06
C ARG A 230 19.49 1.14 -9.70
N ILE A 231 18.27 0.71 -9.51
CA ILE A 231 17.52 0.87 -8.24
C ILE A 231 18.13 0.03 -7.11
N PHE A 232 18.69 -1.14 -7.45
CA PHE A 232 19.33 -2.03 -6.47
C PHE A 232 20.82 -1.73 -6.23
N LYS A 233 21.39 -0.67 -6.78
CA LYS A 233 22.75 -0.17 -6.48
C LYS A 233 22.72 0.85 -5.35
#